data_ea4f3a091b29a21fb8dd70eb0702efff
#
_entry.id   ea4f3a091b29a21fb8dd70eb0702efff
#
_cell.length_a   1.000
_cell.length_b   1.000
_cell.length_c   1.000
_cell.angle_alpha   90.00
_cell.angle_beta   90.00
_cell.angle_gamma   90.00
#
_symmetry.space_group_name_H-M   'P 1'
#
loop_
_entity.id
_entity.type
_entity.pdbx_description
1 polymer ?
#
loop_
_entity_poly.entity_id
_entity_poly.type
_entity_poly.pdbx_seq_one_letter_code
_entity_poly.pdbx_strand_id
1 'polypeptide(L)'
;GSVPIGVRKSVDEGEIGYFPEGVHYGPQDGDDRFVAILQFGGASGQGILSSGQVNRGYDLLSGEGTFDGGIFRRKTTSGKRNQDGYEAIWQKITGQKMINPPPRYKEPVVMNPGHFAWRPVAGGAGVEQRHIGSFSERATKIDFFRLARGARRALPPEDHLRLLYVVKGTGACGRQPYRRHTSMELAPGEAARFMPKTATEILSITIPSVVALGLKAA
;
A
#
# COMPACT_ATOMS: atom_id res chain seq x y z
N GLY A 1 16.94 -3.40 1.97
CA GLY A 1 16.97 -3.88 0.60
C GLY A 1 16.44 -2.87 -0.40
N SER A 2 16.45 -3.21 -1.68
CA SER A 2 16.00 -2.37 -2.79
C SER A 2 15.00 -3.13 -3.66
N VAL A 3 13.94 -2.46 -4.11
CA VAL A 3 12.91 -3.04 -4.98
C VAL A 3 13.00 -2.39 -6.35
N PRO A 4 13.44 -3.10 -7.40
CA PRO A 4 13.41 -2.56 -8.75
C PRO A 4 11.97 -2.24 -9.18
N ILE A 5 11.75 -1.10 -9.80
CA ILE A 5 10.43 -0.66 -10.30
C ILE A 5 10.46 -0.22 -11.76
N GLY A 6 11.60 -0.33 -12.39
CA GLY A 6 11.83 0.02 -13.80
C GLY A 6 13.31 0.05 -14.14
N VAL A 7 13.63 0.40 -15.36
CA VAL A 7 15.02 0.51 -15.82
C VAL A 7 15.72 1.60 -15.00
N ARG A 8 16.75 1.21 -14.21
CA ARG A 8 17.52 2.11 -13.32
C ARG A 8 16.69 2.86 -12.27
N LYS A 9 15.56 2.29 -11.88
CA LYS A 9 14.69 2.85 -10.84
C LYS A 9 14.39 1.80 -9.79
N SER A 10 14.46 2.20 -8.53
CA SER A 10 14.16 1.35 -7.38
C SER A 10 13.43 2.15 -6.31
N VAL A 11 12.83 1.43 -5.40
CA VAL A 11 12.46 1.93 -4.06
C VAL A 11 13.46 1.32 -3.10
N ASP A 12 14.28 2.16 -2.49
CA ASP A 12 15.38 1.72 -1.64
C ASP A 12 14.96 1.63 -0.17
N GLU A 13 15.84 1.10 0.68
CA GLU A 13 15.57 0.93 2.10
C GLU A 13 15.18 2.27 2.76
N GLY A 14 14.04 2.26 3.44
CA GLY A 14 13.50 3.45 4.11
C GLY A 14 12.71 4.38 3.21
N GLU A 15 12.63 4.11 1.91
CA GLU A 15 11.80 4.87 0.98
C GLU A 15 10.37 4.33 0.88
N ILE A 16 9.49 5.15 0.32
CA ILE A 16 8.09 4.82 0.04
C ILE A 16 7.84 4.98 -1.46
N GLY A 17 7.35 3.92 -2.09
CA GLY A 17 6.85 3.97 -3.46
C GLY A 17 5.32 4.09 -3.47
N TYR A 18 4.79 5.09 -4.18
CA TYR A 18 3.38 5.20 -4.49
C TYR A 18 3.15 4.88 -5.97
N PHE A 19 2.28 3.91 -6.22
CA PHE A 19 1.96 3.38 -7.54
C PHE A 19 0.50 3.71 -7.85
N PRO A 20 0.22 4.79 -8.61
CA PRO A 20 -1.15 5.09 -9.01
C PRO A 20 -1.70 4.01 -9.92
N GLU A 21 -3.03 3.87 -9.95
CA GLU A 21 -3.70 2.94 -10.84
C GLU A 21 -3.29 3.18 -12.29
N GLY A 22 -3.07 2.09 -13.04
CA GLY A 22 -2.68 2.13 -14.45
C GLY A 22 -1.21 2.48 -14.72
N VAL A 23 -0.41 2.81 -13.69
CA VAL A 23 1.03 3.05 -13.90
C VAL A 23 1.77 1.74 -14.17
N HIS A 24 2.65 1.75 -15.16
CA HIS A 24 3.53 0.63 -15.45
C HIS A 24 4.76 0.65 -14.53
N TYR A 25 5.10 -0.50 -13.99
CA TYR A 25 6.31 -0.71 -13.18
C TYR A 25 6.80 -2.15 -13.31
N GLY A 26 8.04 -2.39 -12.91
CA GLY A 26 8.66 -3.72 -12.94
C GLY A 26 9.78 -3.82 -13.98
N PRO A 27 10.43 -4.98 -14.08
CA PRO A 27 10.21 -6.18 -13.27
C PRO A 27 10.59 -5.96 -11.79
N GLN A 28 10.01 -6.75 -10.92
CA GLN A 28 10.31 -6.75 -9.47
C GLN A 28 11.05 -8.04 -9.12
N ASP A 29 12.31 -8.13 -9.46
CA ASP A 29 13.16 -9.28 -9.17
C ASP A 29 13.96 -9.09 -7.87
N GLY A 30 14.32 -10.18 -7.20
CA GLY A 30 15.21 -10.23 -6.04
C GLY A 30 14.56 -10.77 -4.77
N ASP A 31 15.35 -11.49 -3.97
CA ASP A 31 14.89 -12.28 -2.84
C ASP A 31 15.25 -11.69 -1.46
N ASP A 32 16.30 -10.87 -1.35
CA ASP A 32 16.87 -10.41 -0.08
C ASP A 32 16.30 -9.06 0.37
N ARG A 33 14.96 -8.98 0.53
CA ARG A 33 14.33 -7.73 0.93
C ARG A 33 13.08 -7.94 1.78
N PHE A 34 12.84 -7.02 2.70
CA PHE A 34 11.56 -6.87 3.38
C PHE A 34 10.79 -5.71 2.73
N VAL A 35 9.61 -5.98 2.21
CA VAL A 35 8.72 -5.00 1.61
C VAL A 35 7.37 -5.08 2.29
N ALA A 36 6.88 -3.96 2.82
CA ALA A 36 5.49 -3.83 3.23
C ALA A 36 4.69 -3.27 2.05
N ILE A 37 3.77 -4.06 1.51
CA ILE A 37 2.92 -3.66 0.41
C ILE A 37 1.52 -3.44 0.94
N LEU A 38 0.99 -2.23 0.71
CA LEU A 38 -0.41 -1.92 0.89
C LEU A 38 -1.04 -1.76 -0.48
N GLN A 39 -2.03 -2.58 -0.76
CA GLN A 39 -2.71 -2.58 -2.05
C GLN A 39 -4.21 -2.39 -1.83
N PHE A 40 -4.79 -1.43 -2.50
CA PHE A 40 -6.23 -1.13 -2.44
C PHE A 40 -6.75 -0.78 -3.83
N GLY A 41 -8.04 -1.02 -4.06
CA GLY A 41 -8.66 -0.82 -5.36
C GLY A 41 -8.50 0.61 -5.89
N GLY A 42 -8.32 0.75 -7.19
CA GLY A 42 -8.16 2.01 -7.88
C GLY A 42 -9.45 2.82 -8.04
N ALA A 43 -9.34 4.04 -8.58
CA ALA A 43 -10.48 4.93 -8.84
C ALA A 43 -11.44 4.39 -9.92
N SER A 44 -10.97 3.45 -10.76
CA SER A 44 -11.82 2.75 -11.76
C SER A 44 -12.92 1.90 -11.13
N GLY A 45 -12.82 1.57 -9.84
CA GLY A 45 -13.72 0.66 -9.15
C GLY A 45 -13.43 -0.83 -9.45
N GLN A 46 -12.43 -1.14 -10.25
CA GLN A 46 -11.99 -2.52 -10.45
C GLN A 46 -11.31 -3.02 -9.17
N GLY A 47 -11.82 -4.12 -8.63
CA GLY A 47 -11.28 -4.74 -7.43
C GLY A 47 -9.94 -5.44 -7.68
N ILE A 48 -9.22 -5.71 -6.60
CA ILE A 48 -8.01 -6.53 -6.60
C ILE A 48 -8.40 -7.95 -6.24
N LEU A 49 -7.83 -8.92 -6.96
CA LEU A 49 -8.04 -10.33 -6.67
C LEU A 49 -7.33 -10.74 -5.37
N SER A 50 -7.97 -11.55 -4.56
CA SER A 50 -7.32 -12.23 -3.44
C SER A 50 -6.29 -13.25 -3.95
N SER A 51 -5.33 -13.64 -3.11
CA SER A 51 -4.33 -14.66 -3.47
C SER A 51 -4.98 -15.99 -3.91
N GLY A 52 -6.09 -16.38 -3.27
CA GLY A 52 -6.84 -17.57 -3.68
C GLY A 52 -7.47 -17.44 -5.07
N GLN A 53 -7.98 -16.27 -5.42
CA GLN A 53 -8.51 -16.01 -6.77
C GLN A 53 -7.38 -15.99 -7.81
N VAL A 54 -6.23 -15.42 -7.48
CA VAL A 54 -5.05 -15.43 -8.36
C VAL A 54 -4.61 -16.87 -8.64
N ASN A 55 -4.44 -17.71 -7.61
CA ASN A 55 -4.06 -19.11 -7.77
C ASN A 55 -5.07 -19.87 -8.63
N ARG A 56 -6.36 -19.70 -8.36
CA ARG A 56 -7.41 -20.30 -9.19
C ARG A 56 -7.33 -19.86 -10.65
N GLY A 57 -7.02 -18.60 -10.91
CA GLY A 57 -6.84 -18.07 -12.27
C GLY A 57 -5.65 -18.70 -12.98
N TYR A 58 -4.54 -18.93 -12.29
CA TYR A 58 -3.39 -19.69 -12.80
C TYR A 58 -3.81 -21.10 -13.22
N ASP A 59 -4.50 -21.83 -12.35
CA ASP A 59 -4.96 -23.19 -12.62
C ASP A 59 -5.88 -23.24 -13.85
N LEU A 60 -6.84 -22.31 -13.94
CA LEU A 60 -7.76 -22.25 -15.08
C LEU A 60 -7.08 -21.91 -16.41
N LEU A 61 -6.00 -21.12 -16.38
CA LEU A 61 -5.26 -20.70 -17.56
C LEU A 61 -4.13 -21.66 -17.98
N SER A 62 -3.71 -22.57 -17.11
CA SER A 62 -2.59 -23.51 -17.37
C SER A 62 -2.82 -24.38 -18.59
N GLY A 63 -4.04 -24.75 -18.89
CA GLY A 63 -4.45 -25.47 -20.10
C GLY A 63 -4.41 -24.62 -21.37
N GLU A 64 -4.57 -23.30 -21.27
CA GLU A 64 -4.73 -22.37 -22.37
C GLU A 64 -3.42 -21.69 -22.80
N GLY A 65 -2.39 -21.71 -21.95
CA GLY A 65 -1.13 -21.03 -22.22
C GLY A 65 -0.06 -21.30 -21.17
N THR A 66 0.99 -20.47 -21.21
CA THR A 66 2.12 -20.50 -20.25
C THR A 66 2.36 -19.12 -19.69
N PHE A 67 2.78 -19.05 -18.42
CA PHE A 67 3.25 -17.83 -17.80
C PHE A 67 4.78 -17.78 -17.82
N ASP A 68 5.33 -16.66 -18.28
CA ASP A 68 6.76 -16.44 -18.36
C ASP A 68 7.07 -14.96 -18.22
N GLY A 69 7.91 -14.57 -17.24
CA GLY A 69 8.30 -13.17 -16.98
C GLY A 69 7.13 -12.22 -16.78
N GLY A 70 6.05 -12.64 -16.10
CA GLY A 70 4.84 -11.84 -15.89
C GLY A 70 3.90 -11.77 -17.09
N ILE A 71 4.22 -12.44 -18.20
CA ILE A 71 3.42 -12.48 -19.42
C ILE A 71 2.70 -13.83 -19.54
N PHE A 72 1.40 -13.79 -19.81
CA PHE A 72 0.64 -14.97 -20.24
C PHE A 72 0.71 -15.12 -21.76
N ARG A 73 1.23 -16.25 -22.23
CA ARG A 73 1.37 -16.61 -23.64
C ARG A 73 0.34 -17.66 -24.03
N ARG A 74 -0.65 -17.30 -24.82
CA ARG A 74 -1.70 -18.25 -25.28
C ARG A 74 -1.13 -19.27 -26.27
N LYS A 75 -1.61 -20.51 -26.15
CA LYS A 75 -1.28 -21.60 -27.11
C LYS A 75 -1.94 -21.39 -28.46
N THR A 76 -3.09 -20.71 -28.52
CA THR A 76 -3.85 -20.47 -29.73
C THR A 76 -3.57 -19.09 -30.33
N THR A 77 -3.73 -18.97 -31.63
CA THR A 77 -3.51 -17.74 -32.39
C THR A 77 -4.73 -16.81 -32.43
N SER A 78 -5.87 -17.25 -31.90
CA SER A 78 -7.09 -16.42 -31.82
C SER A 78 -6.95 -15.42 -30.68
N GLY A 79 -6.91 -14.12 -31.00
CA GLY A 79 -6.80 -13.04 -30.04
C GLY A 79 -5.36 -12.61 -29.76
N LYS A 80 -5.17 -11.81 -28.70
CA LYS A 80 -3.84 -11.30 -28.30
C LYS A 80 -3.01 -12.45 -27.73
N ARG A 81 -1.94 -12.81 -28.43
CA ARG A 81 -1.07 -13.95 -28.05
C ARG A 81 -0.36 -13.73 -26.73
N ASN A 82 0.17 -12.53 -26.51
CA ASN A 82 0.85 -12.14 -25.29
C ASN A 82 -0.01 -11.12 -24.54
N GLN A 83 -0.27 -11.38 -23.28
CA GLN A 83 -1.07 -10.53 -22.41
C GLN A 83 -0.36 -10.40 -21.06
N ASP A 84 -0.51 -9.29 -20.37
CA ASP A 84 -0.07 -9.20 -18.97
C ASP A 84 -0.67 -10.35 -18.15
N GLY A 85 0.15 -10.98 -17.32
CA GLY A 85 -0.25 -12.20 -16.60
C GLY A 85 -1.36 -11.93 -15.60
N TYR A 86 -1.30 -10.80 -14.88
CA TYR A 86 -2.35 -10.44 -13.93
C TYR A 86 -3.64 -10.04 -14.65
N GLU A 87 -3.55 -9.30 -15.77
CA GLU A 87 -4.70 -8.96 -16.61
C GLU A 87 -5.42 -10.23 -17.10
N ALA A 88 -4.65 -11.24 -17.57
CA ALA A 88 -5.23 -12.51 -18.02
C ALA A 88 -5.96 -13.26 -16.91
N ILE A 89 -5.35 -13.33 -15.72
CA ILE A 89 -5.94 -13.94 -14.53
C ILE A 89 -7.21 -13.19 -14.11
N TRP A 90 -7.13 -11.87 -14.02
CA TRP A 90 -8.26 -11.04 -13.61
C TRP A 90 -9.46 -11.20 -14.54
N GLN A 91 -9.23 -11.16 -15.86
CA GLN A 91 -10.28 -11.37 -16.87
C GLN A 91 -10.87 -12.80 -16.78
N LYS A 92 -10.02 -13.80 -16.51
CA LYS A 92 -10.49 -15.19 -16.38
C LYS A 92 -11.37 -15.38 -15.15
N ILE A 93 -11.02 -14.74 -14.04
CA ILE A 93 -11.78 -14.85 -12.77
C ILE A 93 -13.06 -14.03 -12.79
N THR A 94 -13.01 -12.81 -13.32
CA THR A 94 -14.16 -11.88 -13.27
C THR A 94 -15.11 -12.03 -14.46
N GLY A 95 -14.64 -12.62 -15.56
CA GLY A 95 -15.37 -12.64 -16.85
C GLY A 95 -15.47 -11.28 -17.53
N GLN A 96 -14.78 -10.25 -17.01
CA GLN A 96 -14.83 -8.89 -17.52
C GLN A 96 -13.51 -8.50 -18.18
N LYS A 97 -13.54 -7.54 -19.10
CA LYS A 97 -12.30 -6.95 -19.66
C LYS A 97 -11.69 -6.00 -18.63
N MET A 98 -10.43 -6.20 -18.29
CA MET A 98 -9.69 -5.24 -17.48
C MET A 98 -9.46 -3.94 -18.28
N ILE A 99 -9.79 -2.82 -17.66
CA ILE A 99 -9.60 -1.49 -18.24
C ILE A 99 -8.63 -0.74 -17.34
N ASN A 100 -7.42 -0.52 -17.80
CA ASN A 100 -6.46 0.32 -17.11
C ASN A 100 -6.74 1.79 -17.48
N PRO A 101 -7.15 2.65 -16.54
CA PRO A 101 -7.30 4.07 -16.80
C PRO A 101 -5.92 4.68 -17.11
N PRO A 102 -5.88 5.83 -17.79
CA PRO A 102 -4.64 6.58 -17.91
C PRO A 102 -4.10 6.88 -16.51
N PRO A 103 -2.82 6.56 -16.22
CA PRO A 103 -2.26 6.78 -14.91
C PRO A 103 -2.18 8.29 -14.63
N ARG A 104 -2.47 8.68 -13.39
CA ARG A 104 -2.35 10.08 -12.95
C ARG A 104 -0.92 10.60 -13.05
N TYR A 105 0.04 9.77 -12.76
CA TYR A 105 1.46 10.03 -12.93
C TYR A 105 2.03 9.05 -13.94
N LYS A 106 2.93 9.53 -14.81
CA LYS A 106 3.55 8.69 -15.84
C LYS A 106 4.41 7.56 -15.26
N GLU A 107 4.86 7.73 -14.02
CA GLU A 107 5.79 6.85 -13.31
C GLU A 107 5.39 6.74 -11.84
N PRO A 108 5.80 5.66 -11.15
CA PRO A 108 5.69 5.60 -9.70
C PRO A 108 6.38 6.78 -9.02
N VAL A 109 5.80 7.26 -7.93
CA VAL A 109 6.37 8.35 -7.12
C VAL A 109 7.17 7.73 -5.98
N VAL A 110 8.49 7.90 -6.01
CA VAL A 110 9.37 7.45 -4.93
C VAL A 110 9.67 8.63 -4.01
N MET A 111 9.48 8.42 -2.73
CA MET A 111 9.64 9.44 -1.70
C MET A 111 10.63 8.96 -0.65
N ASN A 112 11.66 9.74 -0.40
CA ASN A 112 12.56 9.52 0.74
C ASN A 112 12.04 10.33 1.94
N PRO A 113 11.54 9.66 3.00
CA PRO A 113 11.05 10.36 4.19
C PRO A 113 12.10 11.29 4.83
N GLY A 114 13.38 11.00 4.64
CA GLY A 114 14.48 11.84 5.12
C GLY A 114 14.47 13.29 4.62
N HIS A 115 13.88 13.52 3.46
CA HIS A 115 13.79 14.86 2.84
C HIS A 115 12.63 15.71 3.39
N PHE A 116 11.77 15.15 4.23
CA PHE A 116 10.63 15.86 4.81
C PHE A 116 10.91 16.24 6.26
N ALA A 117 10.59 17.47 6.64
CA ALA A 117 10.86 17.98 7.98
C ALA A 117 9.92 17.37 9.03
N TRP A 118 10.47 17.05 10.20
CA TRP A 118 9.68 16.80 11.40
C TRP A 118 9.12 18.11 11.95
N ARG A 119 7.84 18.12 12.32
CA ARG A 119 7.18 19.28 12.91
C ARG A 119 6.52 18.86 14.22
N PRO A 120 6.66 19.67 15.29
CA PRO A 120 5.96 19.43 16.54
C PRO A 120 4.45 19.37 16.30
N VAL A 121 3.78 18.44 16.98
CA VAL A 121 2.32 18.35 16.97
C VAL A 121 1.76 19.24 18.07
N ALA A 122 0.82 20.11 17.74
CA ALA A 122 0.17 20.99 18.70
C ALA A 122 -0.45 20.19 19.87
N GLY A 123 -0.18 20.60 21.11
CA GLY A 123 -0.63 19.91 22.31
C GLY A 123 0.00 18.55 22.60
N GLY A 124 0.97 18.12 21.80
CA GLY A 124 1.66 16.83 21.96
C GLY A 124 3.11 16.98 22.42
N ALA A 125 3.34 17.13 23.72
CA ALA A 125 4.72 17.19 24.24
C ALA A 125 5.51 15.90 23.86
N GLY A 126 6.66 16.09 23.19
CA GLY A 126 7.50 14.99 22.71
C GLY A 126 6.89 14.21 21.55
N VAL A 127 5.95 14.80 20.81
CA VAL A 127 5.35 14.24 19.60
C VAL A 127 5.66 15.13 18.41
N GLU A 128 6.22 14.53 17.37
CA GLU A 128 6.47 15.18 16.08
C GLU A 128 5.77 14.40 14.97
N GLN A 129 5.38 15.11 13.92
CA GLN A 129 4.79 14.55 12.71
C GLN A 129 5.62 14.94 11.50
N ARG A 130 5.70 14.05 10.54
CA ARG A 130 6.27 14.27 9.22
C ARG A 130 5.22 13.86 8.19
N HIS A 131 4.69 14.82 7.46
CA HIS A 131 3.75 14.56 6.37
C HIS A 131 4.52 14.26 5.09
N ILE A 132 4.30 13.09 4.50
CA ILE A 132 4.97 12.67 3.26
C ILE A 132 4.15 13.09 2.04
N GLY A 133 2.83 12.96 2.11
CA GLY A 133 1.98 13.36 1.01
C GLY A 133 0.52 13.00 1.19
N SER A 134 -0.30 13.64 0.36
CA SER A 134 -1.72 13.32 0.17
C SER A 134 -1.95 13.03 -1.29
N PHE A 135 -2.50 11.87 -1.58
CA PHE A 135 -2.73 11.39 -2.94
C PHE A 135 -4.22 11.48 -3.26
N SER A 136 -4.54 12.35 -4.20
CA SER A 136 -5.91 12.81 -4.45
C SER A 136 -6.80 11.77 -5.14
N GLU A 137 -6.27 10.71 -5.75
CA GLU A 137 -7.09 9.64 -6.32
C GLU A 137 -8.04 9.05 -5.28
N ARG A 138 -7.56 8.92 -4.04
CA ARG A 138 -8.30 8.39 -2.91
C ARG A 138 -8.15 9.23 -1.65
N ALA A 139 -7.63 10.45 -1.76
CA ALA A 139 -7.27 11.30 -0.61
C ALA A 139 -6.43 10.56 0.46
N THR A 140 -5.68 9.55 0.04
CA THR A 140 -4.79 8.78 0.92
C THR A 140 -3.71 9.69 1.47
N LYS A 141 -3.51 9.67 2.78
CA LYS A 141 -2.46 10.44 3.47
C LYS A 141 -1.40 9.50 4.01
N ILE A 142 -0.14 9.90 3.89
CA ILE A 142 1.00 9.18 4.45
C ILE A 142 1.74 10.11 5.39
N ASP A 143 1.79 9.71 6.66
CA ASP A 143 2.42 10.44 7.75
C ASP A 143 3.36 9.54 8.54
N PHE A 144 4.40 10.11 9.12
CA PHE A 144 5.15 9.50 10.21
C PHE A 144 4.92 10.29 11.50
N PHE A 145 4.84 9.56 12.60
CA PHE A 145 4.86 10.12 13.95
C PHE A 145 6.11 9.67 14.67
N ARG A 146 6.81 10.60 15.29
CA ARG A 146 7.91 10.33 16.22
C ARG A 146 7.43 10.67 17.64
N LEU A 147 7.59 9.71 18.54
CA LEU A 147 7.16 9.80 19.92
C LEU A 147 8.38 9.64 20.82
N ALA A 148 8.68 10.61 21.64
CA ALA A 148 9.69 10.50 22.68
C ALA A 148 9.26 9.46 23.73
N ARG A 149 10.22 8.86 24.46
CA ARG A 149 9.92 7.98 25.59
C ARG A 149 9.01 8.70 26.58
N GLY A 150 7.93 8.05 26.99
CA GLY A 150 6.96 8.60 27.94
C GLY A 150 5.98 9.64 27.36
N ALA A 151 6.14 10.03 26.09
CA ALA A 151 5.15 10.88 25.41
C ALA A 151 3.80 10.17 25.36
N ARG A 152 2.73 10.96 25.15
CA ARG A 152 1.37 10.43 24.95
C ARG A 152 0.83 10.95 23.64
N ARG A 153 0.41 10.06 22.77
CA ARG A 153 -0.25 10.41 21.51
C ARG A 153 -1.62 9.79 21.46
N ALA A 154 -2.65 10.62 21.43
CA ALA A 154 -3.99 10.19 21.09
C ALA A 154 -4.21 10.41 19.58
N LEU A 155 -4.76 9.41 18.92
CA LEU A 155 -5.37 9.52 17.60
C LEU A 155 -6.87 9.52 17.83
N PRO A 156 -7.57 10.65 17.58
CA PRO A 156 -9.02 10.71 17.75
C PRO A 156 -9.72 9.78 16.75
N PRO A 157 -11.00 9.46 16.98
CA PRO A 157 -11.80 8.78 15.98
C PRO A 157 -11.91 9.64 14.71
N GLU A 158 -11.81 9.02 13.55
CA GLU A 158 -11.98 9.65 12.24
C GLU A 158 -12.85 8.74 11.37
N ASP A 159 -13.50 9.29 10.35
CA ASP A 159 -14.33 8.52 9.39
C ASP A 159 -13.50 7.76 8.35
N HIS A 160 -12.26 7.47 8.67
CA HIS A 160 -11.28 6.90 7.76
C HIS A 160 -10.63 5.66 8.37
N LEU A 161 -10.35 4.68 7.51
CA LEU A 161 -9.47 3.57 7.85
C LEU A 161 -8.04 4.10 8.01
N ARG A 162 -7.39 3.77 9.13
CA ARG A 162 -5.98 4.09 9.37
C ARG A 162 -5.18 2.82 9.58
N LEU A 163 -4.15 2.65 8.77
CA LEU A 163 -3.19 1.58 8.91
C LEU A 163 -1.92 2.13 9.52
N LEU A 164 -1.50 1.55 10.63
CA LEU A 164 -0.35 1.99 11.40
C LEU A 164 0.71 0.89 11.40
N TYR A 165 1.96 1.27 11.22
CA TYR A 165 3.09 0.35 11.24
C TYR A 165 4.22 0.91 12.10
N VAL A 166 4.64 0.13 13.08
CA VAL A 166 5.74 0.51 13.98
C VAL A 166 7.08 0.27 13.29
N VAL A 167 7.73 1.35 12.86
CA VAL A 167 9.05 1.31 12.21
C VAL A 167 10.14 1.00 13.22
N LYS A 168 10.05 1.61 14.42
CA LYS A 168 10.96 1.34 15.54
C LYS A 168 10.30 1.66 16.87
N GLY A 169 10.89 1.13 17.94
CA GLY A 169 10.46 1.38 19.30
C GLY A 169 9.52 0.31 19.87
N THR A 170 9.18 0.51 21.13
CA THR A 170 8.31 -0.38 21.91
C THR A 170 7.41 0.43 22.83
N GLY A 171 6.23 -0.09 23.15
CA GLY A 171 5.27 0.58 24.02
C GLY A 171 3.95 -0.16 24.07
N ALA A 172 2.87 0.58 24.31
CA ALA A 172 1.52 0.08 24.24
C ALA A 172 0.60 1.05 23.46
N CYS A 173 -0.34 0.48 22.71
CA CYS A 173 -1.48 1.16 22.13
C CYS A 173 -2.73 0.72 22.89
N GLY A 174 -3.29 1.60 23.73
CA GLY A 174 -4.26 1.18 24.71
C GLY A 174 -3.67 0.13 25.66
N ARG A 175 -4.25 -1.08 25.66
CA ARG A 175 -3.76 -2.26 26.41
C ARG A 175 -2.87 -3.18 25.60
N GLN A 176 -2.79 -3.00 24.29
CA GLN A 176 -2.03 -3.89 23.39
C GLN A 176 -0.56 -3.46 23.33
N PRO A 177 0.40 -4.35 23.62
CA PRO A 177 1.81 -4.05 23.47
C PRO A 177 2.17 -3.96 21.99
N TYR A 178 3.10 -3.08 21.65
CA TYR A 178 3.69 -3.02 20.34
C TYR A 178 5.22 -3.04 20.38
N ARG A 179 5.81 -3.50 19.31
CA ARG A 179 7.24 -3.50 19.03
C ARG A 179 7.48 -3.19 17.55
N ARG A 180 8.72 -3.08 17.14
CA ARG A 180 9.08 -2.96 15.73
C ARG A 180 8.35 -4.02 14.88
N HIS A 181 7.85 -3.62 13.73
CA HIS A 181 7.07 -4.44 12.78
C HIS A 181 5.64 -4.82 13.26
N THR A 182 5.16 -4.24 14.34
CA THR A 182 3.73 -4.35 14.69
C THR A 182 2.90 -3.54 13.71
N SER A 183 1.91 -4.17 13.09
CA SER A 183 0.87 -3.53 12.29
C SER A 183 -0.40 -3.42 13.10
N MET A 184 -1.11 -2.31 12.93
CA MET A 184 -2.39 -2.05 13.59
C MET A 184 -3.34 -1.44 12.58
N GLU A 185 -4.60 -1.81 12.68
CA GLU A 185 -5.70 -1.22 11.94
C GLU A 185 -6.60 -0.46 12.89
N LEU A 186 -7.01 0.75 12.52
CA LEU A 186 -8.08 1.49 13.17
C LEU A 186 -9.20 1.66 12.15
N ALA A 187 -10.31 0.99 12.40
CA ALA A 187 -11.51 1.14 11.60
C ALA A 187 -12.08 2.58 11.72
N PRO A 188 -12.93 3.02 10.79
CA PRO A 188 -13.65 4.27 10.93
C PRO A 188 -14.36 4.35 12.29
N GLY A 189 -14.21 5.47 12.98
CA GLY A 189 -14.74 5.69 14.33
C GLY A 189 -13.88 5.18 15.48
N GLU A 190 -12.79 4.44 15.21
CA GLU A 190 -11.89 3.97 16.26
C GLU A 190 -10.83 5.02 16.64
N ALA A 191 -10.52 5.04 17.93
CA ALA A 191 -9.48 5.87 18.52
C ALA A 191 -8.32 5.03 19.04
N ALA A 192 -7.10 5.58 19.05
CA ALA A 192 -5.94 4.92 19.63
C ALA A 192 -5.19 5.85 20.58
N ARG A 193 -4.53 5.26 21.59
CA ARG A 193 -3.65 5.97 22.52
C ARG A 193 -2.32 5.26 22.62
N PHE A 194 -1.26 5.92 22.19
CA PHE A 194 0.10 5.42 22.25
C PHE A 194 0.81 5.87 23.53
N MET A 195 1.50 4.92 24.16
CA MET A 195 2.33 5.10 25.35
C MET A 195 3.69 4.45 25.09
N PRO A 196 4.66 5.18 24.48
CA PRO A 196 5.96 4.64 24.14
C PRO A 196 6.82 4.37 25.38
N LYS A 197 7.39 3.18 25.49
CA LYS A 197 8.41 2.81 26.48
C LYS A 197 9.81 3.22 26.02
N THR A 198 10.03 3.26 24.71
CA THR A 198 11.26 3.76 24.07
C THR A 198 10.88 4.78 23.01
N ALA A 199 11.84 5.56 22.51
CA ALA A 199 11.60 6.41 21.35
C ALA A 199 11.00 5.58 20.20
N THR A 200 9.84 5.98 19.72
CA THR A 200 9.02 5.22 18.76
C THR A 200 8.78 6.02 17.49
N GLU A 201 8.81 5.35 16.37
CA GLU A 201 8.41 5.91 15.08
C GLU A 201 7.36 5.04 14.43
N ILE A 202 6.26 5.66 13.99
CA ILE A 202 5.07 4.99 13.44
C ILE A 202 4.78 5.59 12.08
N LEU A 203 4.68 4.74 11.06
CA LEU A 203 4.08 5.08 9.77
C LEU A 203 2.56 4.97 9.90
N SER A 204 1.86 6.00 9.47
CA SER A 204 0.41 6.07 9.42
C SER A 204 -0.06 6.30 7.98
N ILE A 205 -0.90 5.42 7.49
CA ILE A 205 -1.55 5.56 6.19
C ILE A 205 -3.04 5.71 6.44
N THR A 206 -3.60 6.86 6.08
CA THR A 206 -5.03 7.13 6.18
C THR A 206 -5.68 6.92 4.83
N ILE A 207 -6.66 6.05 4.76
CA ILE A 207 -7.42 5.73 3.55
C ILE A 207 -8.86 6.21 3.76
N PRO A 208 -9.37 7.13 2.93
CA PRO A 208 -10.74 7.61 3.10
C PRO A 208 -11.74 6.47 2.89
N SER A 209 -12.90 6.61 3.52
CA SER A 209 -13.98 5.64 3.42
C SER A 209 -14.40 5.41 1.97
N VAL A 210 -14.50 4.15 1.57
CA VAL A 210 -15.00 3.74 0.25
C VAL A 210 -16.44 4.21 0.04
N VAL A 211 -17.23 4.29 1.09
CA VAL A 211 -18.62 4.78 1.06
C VAL A 211 -18.68 6.26 0.71
N ALA A 212 -17.74 7.09 1.20
CA ALA A 212 -17.66 8.51 0.87
C ALA A 212 -17.35 8.78 -0.61
N LEU A 213 -16.88 7.76 -1.35
CA LEU A 213 -16.55 7.85 -2.77
C LEU A 213 -17.67 7.32 -3.68
N GLY A 214 -18.84 6.97 -3.14
CA GLY A 214 -19.95 6.43 -3.91
C GLY A 214 -19.72 5.03 -4.48
N LEU A 215 -18.68 4.35 -4.04
CA LEU A 215 -18.35 2.99 -4.45
C LEU A 215 -19.09 2.01 -3.54
N LYS A 216 -19.89 1.12 -4.14
CA LYS A 216 -20.50 0.01 -3.38
C LYS A 216 -19.38 -0.91 -2.89
N ALA A 217 -19.42 -1.25 -1.60
CA ALA A 217 -18.62 -2.34 -1.10
C ALA A 217 -18.97 -3.62 -1.89
N ALA A 218 -17.96 -4.27 -2.44
CA ALA A 218 -18.13 -5.54 -3.15
C ALA A 218 -18.39 -6.67 -2.19
#